data_7715373fa2777e98e4e620b401364e70
#
_entry.id   7715373fa2777e98e4e620b401364e70
#
_cell.length_a   1.000
_cell.length_b   1.000
_cell.length_c   1.000
_cell.angle_alpha   90.00
_cell.angle_beta   90.00
_cell.angle_gamma   90.00
#
_symmetry.space_group_name_H-M   'P 1'
#
loop_
_entity.id
_entity.type
_entity.pdbx_description
1 polymer ?
#
loop_
_entity_poly.entity_id
_entity_poly.type
_entity_poly.pdbx_seq_one_letter_code
_entity_poly.pdbx_strand_id
1 'polypeptide(L)'
;MSRKFGVMPCVLAGLKHSRGDIVVYMDSDLPDPPELIPELVKRHKNGAEVVHTTRTHREGESAFKMWLTSKAYRVINYFSSIELPVNTGEFKLLSRRAVDQILQLDEYDPYMRGLSVWIGFKQDYVFYSREKRHSGVTHFPIFGKGPVVEFIRGLTAYSATPLYISFFIGLIASF
;
A
#
# COMPACT_ATOMS: atom_id res chain seq x y z
N MET A 1 17.07 -0.14 -14.33
CA MET A 1 16.91 -1.50 -13.79
C MET A 1 17.41 -2.51 -14.82
N SER A 2 18.23 -3.47 -14.39
CA SER A 2 18.83 -4.49 -15.30
C SER A 2 17.85 -5.64 -15.64
N ARG A 3 16.78 -5.81 -14.89
CA ARG A 3 15.72 -6.82 -15.09
C ARG A 3 14.39 -6.34 -14.52
N LYS A 4 13.32 -7.12 -14.65
CA LYS A 4 12.04 -6.89 -13.97
C LYS A 4 12.17 -7.26 -12.49
N PHE A 5 12.18 -6.27 -11.59
CA PHE A 5 12.28 -6.45 -10.13
C PHE A 5 10.93 -6.42 -9.40
N GLY A 6 9.86 -6.05 -10.09
CA GLY A 6 8.54 -5.81 -9.50
C GLY A 6 8.28 -4.33 -9.22
N VAL A 7 7.07 -4.02 -8.74
CA VAL A 7 6.60 -2.64 -8.56
C VAL A 7 7.34 -1.96 -7.40
N MET A 8 7.40 -2.59 -6.23
CA MET A 8 7.93 -1.96 -5.01
C MET A 8 9.42 -1.59 -5.12
N PRO A 9 10.34 -2.44 -5.61
CA PRO A 9 11.71 -2.03 -5.86
C PRO A 9 11.85 -0.88 -6.87
N CYS A 10 10.94 -0.80 -7.86
CA CYS A 10 10.92 0.31 -8.80
C CYS A 10 10.49 1.62 -8.11
N VAL A 11 9.49 1.57 -7.24
CA VAL A 11 9.05 2.73 -6.44
C VAL A 11 10.20 3.20 -5.55
N LEU A 12 10.85 2.31 -4.80
CA LEU A 12 12.01 2.67 -3.96
C LEU A 12 13.15 3.28 -4.77
N ALA A 13 13.46 2.74 -5.95
CA ALA A 13 14.47 3.32 -6.82
C ALA A 13 14.06 4.73 -7.27
N GLY A 14 12.80 4.96 -7.62
CA GLY A 14 12.26 6.28 -7.94
C GLY A 14 12.38 7.25 -6.77
N LEU A 15 11.98 6.85 -5.57
CA LEU A 15 12.11 7.64 -4.34
C LEU A 15 13.58 8.01 -4.06
N LYS A 16 14.50 7.05 -4.18
CA LYS A 16 15.94 7.25 -3.98
C LYS A 16 16.56 8.28 -4.94
N HIS A 17 16.06 8.35 -6.17
CA HIS A 17 16.54 9.30 -7.17
C HIS A 17 15.76 10.63 -7.19
N SER A 18 14.65 10.72 -6.46
CA SER A 18 13.86 11.94 -6.36
C SER A 18 14.59 13.01 -5.54
N ARG A 19 14.43 14.30 -5.91
CA ARG A 19 15.09 15.45 -5.26
C ARG A 19 14.13 16.54 -4.80
N GLY A 20 12.83 16.42 -5.09
CA GLY A 20 11.83 17.42 -4.70
C GLY A 20 11.55 17.41 -3.20
N ASP A 21 11.02 18.51 -2.67
CA ASP A 21 10.59 18.61 -1.26
C ASP A 21 9.39 17.71 -0.96
N ILE A 22 8.62 17.41 -1.99
CA ILE A 22 7.53 16.43 -1.98
C ILE A 22 7.69 15.48 -3.16
N VAL A 23 7.25 14.24 -2.98
CA VAL A 23 7.26 13.21 -4.03
C VAL A 23 5.87 12.62 -4.13
N VAL A 24 5.34 12.62 -5.35
CA VAL A 24 4.10 11.91 -5.66
C VAL A 24 4.45 10.71 -6.51
N TYR A 25 3.95 9.53 -6.13
CA TYR A 25 4.03 8.34 -6.97
C TYR A 25 2.65 7.74 -7.20
N MET A 26 2.45 7.18 -8.37
CA MET A 26 1.17 6.63 -8.81
C MET A 26 1.38 5.53 -9.86
N ASP A 27 0.36 4.71 -10.08
CA ASP A 27 0.35 3.74 -11.16
C ASP A 27 0.30 4.43 -12.53
N SER A 28 1.05 3.92 -13.52
CA SER A 28 1.17 4.52 -14.86
C SER A 28 0.00 4.21 -15.80
N ASP A 29 -0.91 3.32 -15.41
CA ASP A 29 -2.06 2.90 -16.21
C ASP A 29 -3.30 3.82 -16.06
N LEU A 30 -3.11 4.98 -15.40
CA LEU A 30 -4.06 6.10 -15.25
C LEU A 30 -5.47 5.78 -14.71
N PRO A 31 -5.72 4.71 -13.95
CA PRO A 31 -7.02 4.54 -13.33
C PRO A 31 -7.20 5.46 -12.12
N ASP A 32 -6.14 6.06 -11.64
CA ASP A 32 -6.12 7.04 -10.58
C ASP A 32 -5.82 8.42 -11.21
N PRO A 33 -6.72 9.43 -11.08
CA PRO A 33 -6.63 10.67 -11.84
C PRO A 33 -5.49 11.57 -11.33
N PRO A 34 -4.53 11.96 -12.18
CA PRO A 34 -3.44 12.86 -11.80
C PRO A 34 -3.93 14.28 -11.42
N GLU A 35 -5.16 14.63 -11.78
CA GLU A 35 -5.83 15.89 -11.42
C GLU A 35 -6.01 16.07 -9.90
N LEU A 36 -5.86 14.99 -9.12
CA LEU A 36 -5.84 15.05 -7.65
C LEU A 36 -4.54 15.59 -7.07
N ILE A 37 -3.45 15.65 -7.83
CA ILE A 37 -2.15 16.10 -7.33
C ILE A 37 -2.22 17.48 -6.65
N PRO A 38 -2.91 18.50 -7.20
CA PRO A 38 -3.06 19.79 -6.51
C PRO A 38 -3.73 19.70 -5.14
N GLU A 39 -4.71 18.80 -4.95
CA GLU A 39 -5.37 18.60 -3.66
C GLU A 39 -4.42 17.88 -2.67
N LEU A 40 -3.62 16.89 -3.13
CA LEU A 40 -2.59 16.27 -2.30
C LEU A 40 -1.58 17.31 -1.79
N VAL A 41 -1.12 18.20 -2.67
CA VAL A 41 -0.21 19.29 -2.32
C VAL A 41 -0.84 20.26 -1.31
N LYS A 42 -2.13 20.55 -1.46
CA LYS A 42 -2.86 21.39 -0.51
C LYS A 42 -2.92 20.76 0.88
N ARG A 43 -3.19 19.45 0.98
CA ARG A 43 -3.18 18.72 2.25
C ARG A 43 -1.79 18.71 2.89
N HIS A 44 -0.75 18.53 2.07
CA HIS A 44 0.62 18.65 2.57
C HIS A 44 0.92 20.06 3.12
N LYS A 45 0.52 21.13 2.43
CA LYS A 45 0.68 22.51 2.91
C LYS A 45 -0.06 22.77 4.23
N ASN A 46 -1.13 22.02 4.53
CA ASN A 46 -1.86 22.03 5.79
C ASN A 46 -1.18 21.17 6.88
N GLY A 47 0.04 20.70 6.63
CA GLY A 47 0.88 20.02 7.59
C GLY A 47 0.84 18.50 7.55
N ALA A 48 0.24 17.85 6.55
CA ALA A 48 0.35 16.42 6.37
C ALA A 48 1.70 16.07 5.72
N GLU A 49 2.38 15.06 6.26
CA GLU A 49 3.66 14.58 5.72
C GLU A 49 3.44 13.41 4.73
N VAL A 50 2.36 12.68 4.92
CA VAL A 50 1.89 11.60 4.04
C VAL A 50 0.45 11.87 3.67
N VAL A 51 0.13 11.94 2.37
CA VAL A 51 -1.24 12.09 1.90
C VAL A 51 -1.62 10.90 1.05
N HIS A 52 -2.58 10.13 1.54
CA HIS A 52 -3.11 8.95 0.87
C HIS A 52 -4.28 9.29 -0.04
N THR A 53 -4.41 8.61 -1.16
CA THR A 53 -5.66 8.60 -1.91
C THR A 53 -6.50 7.38 -1.54
N THR A 54 -7.78 7.60 -1.25
CA THR A 54 -8.72 6.55 -0.84
C THR A 54 -9.88 6.49 -1.81
N ARG A 55 -10.14 5.31 -2.33
CA ARG A 55 -11.21 5.05 -3.29
C ARG A 55 -12.53 4.89 -2.56
N THR A 56 -13.49 5.80 -2.76
CA THR A 56 -14.84 5.72 -2.19
C THR A 56 -15.73 4.77 -2.98
N HIS A 57 -15.54 4.72 -4.30
CA HIS A 57 -16.29 3.85 -5.19
C HIS A 57 -15.38 3.21 -6.24
N ARG A 58 -15.64 1.97 -6.60
CA ARG A 58 -14.91 1.21 -7.63
C ARG A 58 -15.90 0.69 -8.65
N GLU A 59 -16.06 1.42 -9.74
CA GLU A 59 -16.91 0.94 -10.82
C GLU A 59 -16.37 -0.36 -11.43
N GLY A 60 -17.27 -1.34 -11.57
CA GLY A 60 -16.95 -2.64 -12.20
C GLY A 60 -16.34 -3.70 -11.27
N GLU A 61 -16.19 -3.44 -9.97
CA GLU A 61 -15.82 -4.51 -9.02
C GLU A 61 -17.08 -5.14 -8.39
N SER A 62 -17.10 -6.48 -8.26
CA SER A 62 -18.22 -7.17 -7.63
C SER A 62 -18.29 -6.90 -6.13
N ALA A 63 -19.51 -6.79 -5.59
CA ALA A 63 -19.73 -6.61 -4.15
C ALA A 63 -19.08 -7.73 -3.31
N PHE A 64 -19.05 -8.95 -3.82
CA PHE A 64 -18.37 -10.09 -3.19
C PHE A 64 -16.85 -9.87 -3.07
N LYS A 65 -16.20 -9.37 -4.13
CA LYS A 65 -14.76 -9.04 -4.10
C LYS A 65 -14.46 -7.95 -3.09
N MET A 66 -15.27 -6.90 -3.04
CA MET A 66 -15.12 -5.81 -2.07
C MET A 66 -15.31 -6.29 -0.64
N TRP A 67 -16.33 -7.13 -0.39
CA TRP A 67 -16.56 -7.73 0.91
C TRP A 67 -15.38 -8.61 1.35
N LEU A 68 -14.89 -9.50 0.48
CA LEU A 68 -13.74 -10.36 0.76
C LEU A 68 -12.48 -9.54 1.07
N THR A 69 -12.21 -8.52 0.26
CA THR A 69 -11.08 -7.62 0.49
C THR A 69 -11.19 -6.90 1.84
N SER A 70 -12.39 -6.38 2.18
CA SER A 70 -12.64 -5.74 3.47
C SER A 70 -12.42 -6.69 4.65
N LYS A 71 -12.85 -7.94 4.54
CA LYS A 71 -12.60 -8.97 5.56
C LYS A 71 -11.11 -9.29 5.68
N ALA A 72 -10.39 -9.42 4.57
CA ALA A 72 -8.96 -9.65 4.58
C ALA A 72 -8.20 -8.51 5.29
N TYR A 73 -8.50 -7.25 4.99
CA TYR A 73 -7.91 -6.10 5.70
C TYR A 73 -8.28 -6.06 7.18
N ARG A 74 -9.49 -6.47 7.55
CA ARG A 74 -9.89 -6.55 8.97
C ARG A 74 -9.06 -7.61 9.71
N VAL A 75 -8.80 -8.75 9.09
CA VAL A 75 -7.92 -9.79 9.66
C VAL A 75 -6.49 -9.28 9.77
N ILE A 76 -5.95 -8.64 8.72
CA ILE A 76 -4.61 -8.06 8.78
C ILE A 76 -4.53 -7.03 9.92
N ASN A 77 -5.46 -6.07 10.00
CA ASN A 77 -5.45 -5.03 11.03
C ASN A 77 -5.62 -5.59 12.45
N TYR A 78 -6.35 -6.69 12.61
CA TYR A 78 -6.50 -7.33 13.93
C TYR A 78 -5.18 -7.89 14.46
N PHE A 79 -4.33 -8.42 13.59
CA PHE A 79 -3.03 -8.99 13.96
C PHE A 79 -1.85 -8.01 13.79
N SER A 80 -2.04 -6.92 13.07
CA SER A 80 -1.01 -5.94 12.76
C SER A 80 -0.74 -5.01 13.95
N SER A 81 0.52 -4.58 14.08
CA SER A 81 0.92 -3.52 15.02
C SER A 81 0.55 -2.11 14.53
N ILE A 82 0.08 -1.99 13.29
CA ILE A 82 -0.34 -0.71 12.68
C ILE A 82 -1.71 -0.87 12.04
N GLU A 83 -2.46 0.22 11.96
CA GLU A 83 -3.75 0.26 11.27
C GLU A 83 -3.56 0.59 9.79
N LEU A 84 -3.63 -0.45 8.95
CA LEU A 84 -3.53 -0.28 7.50
C LEU A 84 -4.83 0.33 6.94
N PRO A 85 -4.73 1.44 6.21
CA PRO A 85 -5.91 2.07 5.64
C PRO A 85 -6.53 1.20 4.55
N VAL A 86 -7.83 0.92 4.71
CA VAL A 86 -8.61 0.14 3.75
C VAL A 86 -8.91 0.99 2.52
N ASN A 87 -8.91 0.38 1.32
CA ASN A 87 -9.18 1.04 0.04
C ASN A 87 -8.16 2.10 -0.42
N THR A 88 -7.05 2.29 0.26
CA THR A 88 -5.96 3.12 -0.26
C THR A 88 -5.22 2.42 -1.39
N GLY A 89 -4.88 3.20 -2.42
CA GLY A 89 -4.04 2.77 -3.54
C GLY A 89 -2.55 3.04 -3.30
N GLU A 90 -1.78 2.81 -4.36
CA GLU A 90 -0.36 3.21 -4.40
C GLU A 90 -0.19 4.69 -4.80
N PHE A 91 -1.25 5.37 -5.21
CA PHE A 91 -1.23 6.80 -5.48
C PHE A 91 -1.21 7.59 -4.16
N LYS A 92 -0.08 8.24 -3.86
CA LYS A 92 0.09 9.05 -2.64
C LYS A 92 1.19 10.09 -2.78
N LEU A 93 1.14 11.08 -1.89
CA LEU A 93 2.18 12.09 -1.73
C LEU A 93 2.96 11.80 -0.44
N LEU A 94 4.27 11.92 -0.53
CA LEU A 94 5.21 11.84 0.59
C LEU A 94 6.01 13.14 0.65
N SER A 95 6.20 13.69 1.84
CA SER A 95 7.20 14.75 2.08
C SER A 95 8.61 14.19 1.93
N ARG A 96 9.60 15.06 1.77
CA ARG A 96 11.02 14.67 1.76
C ARG A 96 11.41 13.91 3.03
N ARG A 97 10.95 14.38 4.19
CA ARG A 97 11.19 13.68 5.47
C ARG A 97 10.64 12.27 5.49
N ALA A 98 9.43 12.09 4.98
CA ALA A 98 8.81 10.77 4.90
C ALA A 98 9.57 9.84 3.95
N VAL A 99 10.00 10.35 2.79
CA VAL A 99 10.81 9.60 1.82
C VAL A 99 12.14 9.18 2.45
N ASP A 100 12.85 10.11 3.09
CA ASP A 100 14.16 9.83 3.68
C ASP A 100 14.07 8.78 4.81
N GLN A 101 12.99 8.81 5.61
CA GLN A 101 12.76 7.79 6.64
C GLN A 101 12.43 6.42 6.01
N ILE A 102 11.60 6.35 4.99
CA ILE A 102 11.30 5.09 4.28
C ILE A 102 12.58 4.48 3.70
N LEU A 103 13.44 5.32 3.11
CA LEU A 103 14.70 4.84 2.50
C LEU A 103 15.75 4.36 3.53
N GLN A 104 15.65 4.82 4.79
CA GLN A 104 16.51 4.36 5.88
C GLN A 104 16.12 2.99 6.45
N LEU A 105 14.90 2.52 6.21
CA LEU A 105 14.43 1.26 6.76
C LEU A 105 15.08 0.02 6.12
N ASP A 106 15.70 0.16 4.96
CA ASP A 106 16.46 -0.86 4.22
C ASP A 106 15.72 -2.22 4.08
N GLU A 107 14.41 -2.15 3.83
CA GLU A 107 13.55 -3.31 3.71
C GLU A 107 13.83 -4.11 2.44
N TYR A 108 14.00 -5.43 2.57
CA TYR A 108 14.25 -6.32 1.43
C TYR A 108 13.00 -6.48 0.53
N ASP A 109 11.82 -6.65 1.11
CA ASP A 109 10.52 -6.77 0.40
C ASP A 109 9.53 -5.74 0.96
N PRO A 110 9.67 -4.45 0.60
CA PRO A 110 8.96 -3.37 1.21
C PRO A 110 7.45 -3.42 0.90
N TYR A 111 6.62 -3.34 1.94
CA TYR A 111 5.19 -3.17 1.81
C TYR A 111 4.81 -1.70 1.99
N MET A 112 4.87 -0.92 0.89
CA MET A 112 4.77 0.54 0.91
C MET A 112 3.50 1.09 1.57
N ARG A 113 2.37 0.36 1.52
CA ARG A 113 1.14 0.76 2.23
C ARG A 113 1.34 0.81 3.73
N GLY A 114 2.03 -0.19 4.27
CA GLY A 114 2.34 -0.24 5.68
C GLY A 114 3.49 0.67 6.06
N LEU A 115 4.58 0.71 5.28
CA LEU A 115 5.73 1.58 5.55
C LEU A 115 5.32 3.05 5.66
N SER A 116 4.45 3.52 4.76
CA SER A 116 3.94 4.90 4.79
C SER A 116 3.11 5.23 6.05
N VAL A 117 2.56 4.23 6.72
CA VAL A 117 1.87 4.37 8.02
C VAL A 117 2.86 4.19 9.16
N TRP A 118 3.71 3.17 9.07
CA TRP A 118 4.63 2.77 10.13
C TRP A 118 5.65 3.84 10.53
N ILE A 119 6.07 4.69 9.58
CA ILE A 119 6.95 5.82 9.85
C ILE A 119 6.35 6.87 10.80
N GLY A 120 5.05 6.81 11.11
CA GLY A 120 4.39 7.56 12.19
C GLY A 120 4.21 9.06 11.95
N PHE A 121 4.48 9.58 10.75
CA PHE A 121 4.25 10.98 10.43
C PHE A 121 2.77 11.30 10.27
N LYS A 122 2.42 12.59 10.39
CA LYS A 122 1.05 13.08 10.22
C LYS A 122 0.52 12.73 8.83
N GLN A 123 -0.60 11.99 8.82
CA GLN A 123 -1.25 11.50 7.60
C GLN A 123 -2.55 12.27 7.33
N ASP A 124 -2.92 12.38 6.07
CA ASP A 124 -4.22 12.86 5.62
C ASP A 124 -4.71 12.04 4.41
N TYR A 125 -6.00 12.17 4.09
CA TYR A 125 -6.65 11.34 3.09
C TYR A 125 -7.42 12.21 2.11
N VAL A 126 -7.25 11.93 0.81
CA VAL A 126 -8.05 12.49 -0.26
C VAL A 126 -8.93 11.40 -0.84
N PHE A 127 -10.23 11.61 -0.76
CA PHE A 127 -11.22 10.65 -1.24
C PHE A 127 -11.61 10.94 -2.68
N TYR A 128 -11.68 9.91 -3.52
CA TYR A 128 -12.10 10.05 -4.91
C TYR A 128 -12.87 8.83 -5.40
N SER A 129 -13.66 9.04 -6.46
CA SER A 129 -14.31 7.95 -7.19
C SER A 129 -13.39 7.50 -8.32
N ARG A 130 -13.11 6.19 -8.38
CA ARG A 130 -12.31 5.63 -9.45
C ARG A 130 -13.17 5.27 -10.64
N GLU A 131 -12.87 5.84 -11.78
CA GLU A 131 -13.49 5.48 -13.05
C GLU A 131 -13.08 4.09 -13.53
N LYS A 132 -13.88 3.52 -14.45
CA LYS A 132 -13.52 2.27 -15.10
C LYS A 132 -12.21 2.43 -15.87
N ARG A 133 -11.37 1.41 -15.83
CA ARG A 133 -10.17 1.35 -16.64
C ARG A 133 -10.54 1.45 -18.12
N HIS A 134 -9.92 2.38 -18.84
CA HIS A 134 -10.19 2.60 -20.27
C HIS A 134 -9.78 1.41 -21.15
N SER A 135 -8.76 0.64 -20.76
CA SER A 135 -8.30 -0.54 -21.50
C SER A 135 -7.48 -1.48 -20.60
N GLY A 136 -7.35 -2.74 -21.04
CA GLY A 136 -6.50 -3.75 -20.41
C GLY A 136 -7.25 -4.76 -19.55
N VAL A 137 -6.61 -5.91 -19.30
CA VAL A 137 -7.12 -7.01 -18.47
C VAL A 137 -6.58 -6.87 -17.06
N THR A 138 -7.40 -7.19 -16.05
CA THR A 138 -6.95 -7.16 -14.66
C THR A 138 -5.84 -8.20 -14.41
N HIS A 139 -4.72 -7.77 -13.86
CA HIS A 139 -3.65 -8.67 -13.43
C HIS A 139 -3.90 -9.33 -12.07
N PHE A 140 -4.98 -8.94 -11.37
CA PHE A 140 -5.36 -9.47 -10.06
C PHE A 140 -6.76 -10.11 -10.08
N PRO A 141 -6.90 -11.33 -10.64
CA PRO A 141 -8.14 -12.08 -10.52
C PRO A 141 -8.38 -12.48 -9.07
N ILE A 142 -9.65 -12.62 -8.65
CA ILE A 142 -10.05 -12.89 -7.24
C ILE A 142 -9.34 -14.12 -6.66
N PHE A 143 -9.20 -15.17 -7.46
CA PHE A 143 -8.56 -16.44 -7.10
C PHE A 143 -7.14 -16.59 -7.68
N GLY A 144 -6.47 -15.46 -7.98
CA GLY A 144 -5.10 -15.47 -8.47
C GLY A 144 -4.05 -15.54 -7.36
N LYS A 145 -2.80 -15.88 -7.72
CA LYS A 145 -1.65 -15.84 -6.79
C LYS A 145 -1.41 -14.44 -6.23
N GLY A 146 -1.68 -13.37 -6.99
CA GLY A 146 -1.44 -11.98 -6.60
C GLY A 146 -2.14 -11.56 -5.30
N PRO A 147 -3.48 -11.67 -5.18
CA PRO A 147 -4.20 -11.32 -3.94
C PRO A 147 -3.75 -12.11 -2.72
N VAL A 148 -3.43 -13.40 -2.89
CA VAL A 148 -2.94 -14.26 -1.80
C VAL A 148 -1.55 -13.80 -1.32
N VAL A 149 -0.65 -13.51 -2.24
CA VAL A 149 0.69 -13.00 -1.92
C VAL A 149 0.60 -11.65 -1.20
N GLU A 150 -0.23 -10.73 -1.67
CA GLU A 150 -0.42 -9.42 -1.02
C GLU A 150 -1.07 -9.56 0.37
N PHE A 151 -1.98 -10.51 0.55
CA PHE A 151 -2.56 -10.80 1.87
C PHE A 151 -1.49 -11.32 2.84
N ILE A 152 -0.67 -12.29 2.40
CA ILE A 152 0.43 -12.84 3.21
C ILE A 152 1.43 -11.73 3.56
N ARG A 153 1.85 -10.91 2.59
CA ARG A 153 2.74 -9.77 2.83
C ARG A 153 2.17 -8.81 3.88
N GLY A 154 0.91 -8.41 3.73
CA GLY A 154 0.26 -7.53 4.69
C GLY A 154 0.20 -8.13 6.10
N LEU A 155 -0.03 -9.45 6.20
CA LEU A 155 -0.11 -10.15 7.48
C LEU A 155 1.27 -10.32 8.14
N THR A 156 2.31 -10.61 7.36
CA THR A 156 3.66 -10.91 7.88
C THR A 156 4.52 -9.67 8.09
N ALA A 157 4.29 -8.59 7.32
CA ALA A 157 5.13 -7.40 7.37
C ALA A 157 5.04 -6.67 8.73
N TYR A 158 3.87 -6.68 9.38
CA TYR A 158 3.61 -5.92 10.62
C TYR A 158 3.01 -6.78 11.74
N SER A 159 3.18 -8.10 11.68
CA SER A 159 2.67 -9.03 12.69
C SER A 159 3.63 -10.19 12.93
N ALA A 160 3.94 -10.44 14.19
CA ALA A 160 4.66 -11.66 14.61
C ALA A 160 3.74 -12.87 14.76
N THR A 161 2.44 -12.72 14.63
CA THR A 161 1.44 -13.79 14.87
C THR A 161 1.69 -15.04 14.03
N PRO A 162 2.00 -14.97 12.71
CA PRO A 162 2.30 -16.15 11.92
C PRO A 162 3.52 -16.92 12.43
N LEU A 163 4.51 -16.20 12.95
CA LEU A 163 5.70 -16.81 13.56
C LEU A 163 5.36 -17.57 14.84
N TYR A 164 4.56 -16.98 15.73
CA TYR A 164 4.09 -17.65 16.94
C TYR A 164 3.26 -18.89 16.63
N ILE A 165 2.35 -18.81 15.67
CA ILE A 165 1.56 -19.97 15.23
C ILE A 165 2.48 -21.09 14.75
N SER A 166 3.45 -20.79 13.90
CA SER A 166 4.42 -21.79 13.39
C SER A 166 5.25 -22.40 14.51
N PHE A 167 5.68 -21.59 15.48
CA PHE A 167 6.42 -22.06 16.65
C PHE A 167 5.58 -23.05 17.49
N PHE A 168 4.34 -22.70 17.82
CA PHE A 168 3.49 -23.58 18.63
C PHE A 168 3.09 -24.87 17.89
N ILE A 169 2.83 -24.80 16.58
CA ILE A 169 2.57 -25.99 15.77
C ILE A 169 3.81 -26.90 15.78
N GLY A 170 5.01 -26.35 15.60
CA GLY A 170 6.26 -27.12 15.66
C GLY A 170 6.47 -27.77 17.03
N LEU A 171 6.19 -27.05 18.11
CA LEU A 171 6.28 -27.57 19.47
C LEU A 171 5.33 -28.76 19.69
N ILE A 172 4.06 -28.62 19.27
CA ILE A 172 3.08 -29.72 19.41
C ILE A 172 3.47 -30.93 18.56
N ALA A 173 4.00 -30.71 17.34
CA ALA A 173 4.41 -31.81 16.46
C ALA A 173 5.69 -32.53 16.92
N SER A 174 6.44 -31.98 17.87
CA SER A 174 7.67 -32.57 18.43
C SER A 174 7.44 -33.53 19.61
N PHE A 175 6.21 -33.57 20.12
CA PHE A 175 5.76 -34.49 21.17
C PHE A 175 4.86 -35.60 20.59
#